data_34d4ba71915a29cdd2f74141a63717f5
#
_entry.id   34d4ba71915a29cdd2f74141a63717f5
#
_cell.length_a   1.000
_cell.length_b   1.000
_cell.length_c   1.000
_cell.angle_alpha   90.00
_cell.angle_beta   90.00
_cell.angle_gamma   90.00
#
_symmetry.space_group_name_H-M   'P 1'
#
loop_
_entity.id
_entity.type
_entity.pdbx_description
1 polymer ?
#
loop_
_entity_poly.entity_id
_entity_poly.type
_entity_poly.pdbx_seq_one_letter_code
_entity_poly.pdbx_strand_id
1 'polypeptide(L)'
;MATAVVSKGAPAHYGNLQHTALSAFWFGSNFLWIPLTTVLIQAQVDEVVPKGSQNTAIGVALGVGGVLAMTVPPIVGAWSDRLNTRWGRRRPIMVAGTLLTIPGLLILMAANNYPEIVIGYAIIQFFFNAAGAAYAGIIPDVVPAQQVGKASGFLATMTQLGIGGGLGVTGLLAHNRAVYLVMGAVAALTLIPTVWAARTEGLVRIERPPPRPLSESIREFLRPLHEGDFAWVVFTRLMVSSGITVVLYFLVNFFGDVVLSPNEDAAKFTDNWLLVVVVTALPFGFFGGQISDRIRRRKIFVYLAGAAQAFVAIVFIAFYPKSVPLIFALGVAYGVGYGLYFAVDWALACDTLPDKTKSAKDMGLFHIALTLPQALLPLFGGALIDYLNKHVAANAGYRVVFSSAVLFLFLGTVLVSRIKSVR
;
A
#
# COMPACT_ATOMS: atom_id res chain seq x y z
N MET A 1 24.51 15.21 -5.23
CA MET A 1 24.22 15.12 -3.80
C MET A 1 23.97 16.52 -3.29
N ALA A 2 22.77 16.83 -2.75
CA ALA A 2 22.61 17.96 -1.88
C ALA A 2 23.17 17.51 -0.52
N THR A 3 24.32 18.00 -0.15
CA THR A 3 24.86 17.83 1.21
C THR A 3 23.90 18.60 2.14
N ALA A 4 23.13 17.87 2.94
CA ALA A 4 22.32 18.48 3.97
C ALA A 4 23.26 19.19 4.95
N VAL A 5 23.36 20.51 4.87
CA VAL A 5 24.01 21.30 5.88
C VAL A 5 23.08 21.31 7.07
N VAL A 6 23.29 20.39 8.00
CA VAL A 6 22.58 20.36 9.28
C VAL A 6 22.85 21.69 10.00
N SER A 7 21.85 22.55 10.05
CA SER A 7 21.97 23.83 10.74
C SER A 7 22.13 23.61 12.26
N LYS A 8 22.85 24.51 12.93
CA LYS A 8 22.97 24.56 14.39
C LYS A 8 21.58 24.59 15.02
N GLY A 9 21.08 23.44 15.51
CA GLY A 9 19.76 23.33 16.16
C GLY A 9 18.98 22.07 15.92
N ALA A 10 19.36 21.20 14.95
CA ALA A 10 18.74 19.89 14.83
C ALA A 10 19.15 19.00 16.01
N PRO A 11 18.22 18.28 16.66
CA PRO A 11 18.58 17.41 17.78
C PRO A 11 19.53 16.32 17.30
N ALA A 12 20.63 16.12 18.06
CA ALA A 12 21.60 15.06 17.76
C ALA A 12 21.02 13.66 17.93
N HIS A 13 19.88 13.55 18.60
CA HIS A 13 19.23 12.27 18.92
C HIS A 13 17.71 12.42 19.05
N TYR A 14 16.97 11.49 18.44
CA TYR A 14 15.53 11.32 18.60
C TYR A 14 15.27 10.21 19.65
N GLY A 15 14.48 10.55 20.70
CA GLY A 15 14.02 9.58 21.69
C GLY A 15 12.90 8.68 21.12
N ASN A 16 12.54 7.61 21.87
CA ASN A 16 11.47 6.69 21.46
C ASN A 16 10.14 7.41 21.24
N LEU A 17 9.77 8.34 22.14
CA LEU A 17 8.55 9.13 22.03
C LEU A 17 8.51 9.96 20.74
N GLN A 18 9.63 10.53 20.33
CA GLN A 18 9.71 11.32 19.10
C GLN A 18 9.60 10.41 17.86
N HIS A 19 10.20 9.20 17.87
CA HIS A 19 10.02 8.22 16.80
C HIS A 19 8.58 7.75 16.72
N THR A 20 7.94 7.44 17.85
CA THR A 20 6.51 7.08 17.89
C THR A 20 5.64 8.20 17.34
N ALA A 21 5.85 9.44 17.81
CA ALA A 21 5.10 10.59 17.34
C ALA A 21 5.30 10.87 15.84
N LEU A 22 6.54 10.75 15.35
CA LEU A 22 6.85 10.93 13.94
C LEU A 22 6.16 9.86 13.07
N SER A 23 6.03 8.62 13.56
CA SER A 23 5.42 7.51 12.86
C SER A 23 3.88 7.46 12.99
N ALA A 24 3.28 8.31 13.83
CA ALA A 24 1.83 8.30 14.08
C ALA A 24 1.02 8.60 12.80
N PHE A 25 1.47 9.50 11.93
CA PHE A 25 0.83 9.73 10.63
C PHE A 25 0.76 8.45 9.78
N TRP A 26 1.80 7.62 9.85
CA TRP A 26 1.85 6.37 9.09
C TRP A 26 0.86 5.32 9.62
N PHE A 27 0.62 5.33 10.95
CA PHE A 27 -0.50 4.59 11.54
C PHE A 27 -1.84 5.05 10.95
N GLY A 28 -2.14 6.37 11.01
CA GLY A 28 -3.38 6.94 10.47
C GLY A 28 -3.54 6.67 8.97
N SER A 29 -2.45 6.72 8.22
CA SER A 29 -2.43 6.41 6.79
C SER A 29 -2.85 4.97 6.52
N ASN A 30 -2.28 3.99 7.19
CA ASN A 30 -2.60 2.59 6.97
C ASN A 30 -3.96 2.20 7.57
N PHE A 31 -4.39 2.87 8.64
CA PHE A 31 -5.73 2.75 9.21
C PHE A 31 -6.81 3.13 8.19
N LEU A 32 -6.52 4.12 7.33
CA LEU A 32 -7.44 4.56 6.28
C LEU A 32 -7.34 3.71 5.01
N TRP A 33 -6.12 3.54 4.45
CA TRP A 33 -5.96 3.02 3.10
C TRP A 33 -6.43 1.59 2.91
N ILE A 34 -6.03 0.67 3.79
CA ILE A 34 -6.31 -0.76 3.57
C ILE A 34 -7.81 -1.05 3.62
N PRO A 35 -8.55 -0.74 4.70
CA PRO A 35 -9.98 -1.03 4.71
C PRO A 35 -10.76 -0.21 3.67
N LEU A 36 -10.34 1.02 3.37
CA LEU A 36 -11.01 1.85 2.36
C LEU A 36 -10.96 1.17 0.98
N THR A 37 -9.80 0.69 0.56
CA THR A 37 -9.60 0.15 -0.80
C THR A 37 -10.01 -1.31 -0.93
N THR A 38 -9.86 -2.10 0.13
CA THR A 38 -10.11 -3.55 0.06
C THR A 38 -11.51 -3.95 0.48
N VAL A 39 -12.23 -3.08 1.22
CA VAL A 39 -13.55 -3.42 1.76
C VAL A 39 -14.58 -2.33 1.49
N LEU A 40 -14.37 -1.10 1.99
CA LEU A 40 -15.42 -0.09 2.03
C LEU A 40 -15.87 0.39 0.64
N ILE A 41 -14.94 0.66 -0.29
CA ILE A 41 -15.29 1.07 -1.65
C ILE A 41 -16.02 -0.06 -2.37
N GLN A 42 -15.59 -1.30 -2.20
CA GLN A 42 -16.24 -2.46 -2.80
C GLN A 42 -17.67 -2.61 -2.29
N ALA A 43 -17.84 -2.66 -0.96
CA ALA A 43 -19.15 -2.79 -0.33
C ALA A 43 -20.12 -1.64 -0.73
N GLN A 44 -19.62 -0.40 -0.78
CA GLN A 44 -20.44 0.75 -1.12
C GLN A 44 -20.84 0.78 -2.62
N VAL A 45 -19.95 0.32 -3.51
CA VAL A 45 -20.29 0.15 -4.93
C VAL A 45 -21.33 -0.94 -5.10
N ASP A 46 -21.27 -2.03 -4.34
CA ASP A 46 -22.23 -3.13 -4.40
C ASP A 46 -23.65 -2.70 -3.97
N GLU A 47 -23.75 -1.69 -3.09
CA GLU A 47 -25.06 -1.13 -2.67
C GLU A 47 -25.76 -0.32 -3.79
N VAL A 48 -24.98 0.36 -4.67
CA VAL A 48 -25.53 1.37 -5.61
C VAL A 48 -25.44 0.96 -7.08
N VAL A 49 -24.66 -0.06 -7.41
CA VAL A 49 -24.44 -0.53 -8.79
C VAL A 49 -25.18 -1.84 -9.04
N PRO A 50 -25.92 -1.97 -10.17
CA PRO A 50 -26.63 -3.19 -10.50
C PRO A 50 -25.70 -4.42 -10.58
N LYS A 51 -26.20 -5.58 -10.18
CA LYS A 51 -25.48 -6.85 -10.30
C LYS A 51 -25.06 -7.11 -11.76
N GLY A 52 -23.83 -7.61 -11.93
CA GLY A 52 -23.23 -7.88 -13.24
C GLY A 52 -22.39 -6.75 -13.83
N SER A 53 -22.33 -5.55 -13.16
CA SER A 53 -21.42 -4.46 -13.48
C SER A 53 -20.64 -3.93 -12.26
N GLN A 54 -20.80 -4.58 -11.12
CA GLN A 54 -20.19 -4.17 -9.86
C GLN A 54 -18.66 -4.23 -9.91
N ASN A 55 -18.08 -5.33 -10.40
CA ASN A 55 -16.63 -5.46 -10.51
C ASN A 55 -16.02 -4.44 -11.48
N THR A 56 -16.73 -4.13 -12.59
CA THR A 56 -16.32 -3.07 -13.52
C THR A 56 -16.30 -1.71 -12.81
N ALA A 57 -17.35 -1.39 -12.07
CA ALA A 57 -17.45 -0.14 -11.33
C ALA A 57 -16.37 -0.03 -10.24
N ILE A 58 -16.13 -1.10 -9.46
CA ILE A 58 -15.02 -1.17 -8.50
C ILE A 58 -13.69 -0.93 -9.21
N GLY A 59 -13.48 -1.63 -10.33
CA GLY A 59 -12.26 -1.49 -11.13
C GLY A 59 -12.01 -0.06 -11.62
N VAL A 60 -13.06 0.65 -12.08
CA VAL A 60 -12.97 2.05 -12.51
C VAL A 60 -12.67 2.97 -11.32
N ALA A 61 -13.39 2.82 -10.20
CA ALA A 61 -13.16 3.64 -9.01
C ALA A 61 -11.73 3.48 -8.48
N LEU A 62 -11.28 2.23 -8.29
CA LEU A 62 -9.92 1.94 -7.81
C LEU A 62 -8.85 2.33 -8.84
N GLY A 63 -9.12 2.16 -10.14
CA GLY A 63 -8.24 2.59 -11.21
C GLY A 63 -8.01 4.10 -11.24
N VAL A 64 -9.08 4.90 -11.12
CA VAL A 64 -8.97 6.37 -10.98
C VAL A 64 -8.12 6.71 -9.76
N GLY A 65 -8.37 6.08 -8.62
CA GLY A 65 -7.58 6.28 -7.42
C GLY A 65 -6.12 5.89 -7.60
N GLY A 66 -5.86 4.77 -8.26
CA GLY A 66 -4.50 4.28 -8.55
C GLY A 66 -3.71 5.23 -9.46
N VAL A 67 -4.34 5.83 -10.48
CA VAL A 67 -3.71 6.87 -11.32
C VAL A 67 -3.31 8.08 -10.48
N LEU A 68 -4.19 8.52 -9.56
CA LEU A 68 -3.87 9.62 -8.65
C LEU A 68 -2.76 9.23 -7.67
N ALA A 69 -2.79 8.03 -7.11
CA ALA A 69 -1.74 7.51 -6.22
C ALA A 69 -0.37 7.43 -6.89
N MET A 70 -0.32 7.21 -8.20
CA MET A 70 0.92 7.15 -8.97
C MET A 70 1.43 8.55 -9.37
N THR A 71 0.52 9.49 -9.69
CA THR A 71 0.88 10.79 -10.27
C THR A 71 1.06 11.89 -9.22
N VAL A 72 0.21 11.92 -8.19
CA VAL A 72 0.22 12.98 -7.16
C VAL A 72 1.51 13.00 -6.34
N PRO A 73 2.05 11.88 -5.81
CA PRO A 73 3.23 11.91 -4.97
C PRO A 73 4.48 12.51 -5.63
N PRO A 74 4.87 12.16 -6.86
CA PRO A 74 6.04 12.79 -7.48
C PRO A 74 5.84 14.27 -7.77
N ILE A 75 4.64 14.70 -8.18
CA ILE A 75 4.32 16.10 -8.46
C ILE A 75 4.38 16.93 -7.17
N VAL A 76 3.67 16.48 -6.14
CA VAL A 76 3.59 17.18 -4.85
C VAL A 76 4.92 17.10 -4.10
N GLY A 77 5.64 15.98 -4.18
CA GLY A 77 6.98 15.85 -3.62
C GLY A 77 7.95 16.87 -4.20
N ALA A 78 7.97 17.00 -5.54
CA ALA A 78 8.79 18.01 -6.24
C ALA A 78 8.37 19.45 -5.90
N TRP A 79 7.07 19.71 -5.73
CA TRP A 79 6.56 21.00 -5.29
C TRP A 79 6.94 21.28 -3.83
N SER A 80 6.77 20.30 -2.95
CA SER A 80 7.17 20.38 -1.55
C SER A 80 8.64 20.74 -1.38
N ASP A 81 9.52 20.18 -2.22
CA ASP A 81 10.96 20.48 -2.19
C ASP A 81 11.29 21.96 -2.48
N ARG A 82 10.38 22.66 -3.14
CA ARG A 82 10.55 24.08 -3.51
C ARG A 82 9.93 25.05 -2.50
N LEU A 83 9.08 24.55 -1.60
CA LEU A 83 8.45 25.39 -0.58
C LEU A 83 9.47 25.88 0.45
N ASN A 84 9.27 27.12 0.88
CA ASN A 84 10.02 27.72 1.97
C ASN A 84 9.05 28.51 2.85
N THR A 85 8.54 27.86 3.90
CA THR A 85 7.60 28.47 4.84
C THR A 85 8.17 28.50 6.25
N ARG A 86 7.56 29.31 7.12
CA ARG A 86 7.92 29.36 8.56
C ARG A 86 7.69 28.01 9.27
N TRP A 87 6.84 27.16 8.70
CA TRP A 87 6.55 25.81 9.24
C TRP A 87 7.43 24.71 8.62
N GLY A 88 8.40 25.06 7.78
CA GLY A 88 9.15 24.12 6.94
C GLY A 88 8.53 23.94 5.56
N ARG A 89 9.00 22.95 4.83
CA ARG A 89 8.57 22.67 3.45
C ARG A 89 7.54 21.55 3.35
N ARG A 90 7.56 20.59 4.30
CA ARG A 90 6.74 19.37 4.29
C ARG A 90 5.45 19.54 5.11
N ARG A 91 5.57 20.07 6.34
CA ARG A 91 4.45 20.18 7.27
C ARG A 91 3.22 20.90 6.73
N PRO A 92 3.31 22.03 5.99
CA PRO A 92 2.13 22.72 5.46
C PRO A 92 1.33 21.84 4.49
N ILE A 93 2.02 21.09 3.60
CA ILE A 93 1.36 20.20 2.64
C ILE A 93 0.74 19.00 3.37
N MET A 94 1.46 18.44 4.34
CA MET A 94 0.96 17.32 5.12
C MET A 94 -0.32 17.70 5.89
N VAL A 95 -0.34 18.88 6.52
CA VAL A 95 -1.52 19.39 7.24
C VAL A 95 -2.67 19.66 6.27
N ALA A 96 -2.44 20.44 5.21
CA ALA A 96 -3.46 20.77 4.23
C ALA A 96 -4.01 19.52 3.54
N GLY A 97 -3.15 18.60 3.11
CA GLY A 97 -3.55 17.36 2.46
C GLY A 97 -4.41 16.47 3.38
N THR A 98 -4.02 16.30 4.65
CA THR A 98 -4.80 15.51 5.59
C THR A 98 -6.16 16.15 5.88
N LEU A 99 -6.22 17.45 6.11
CA LEU A 99 -7.49 18.13 6.38
C LEU A 99 -8.41 18.17 5.16
N LEU A 100 -7.87 18.37 3.95
CA LEU A 100 -8.64 18.37 2.70
C LEU A 100 -9.07 16.94 2.27
N THR A 101 -8.58 15.89 2.91
CA THR A 101 -9.11 14.53 2.77
C THR A 101 -10.48 14.37 3.44
N ILE A 102 -10.76 15.12 4.51
CA ILE A 102 -12.01 15.02 5.28
C ILE A 102 -13.25 15.26 4.40
N PRO A 103 -13.35 16.29 3.54
CA PRO A 103 -14.44 16.45 2.60
C PRO A 103 -14.72 15.21 1.74
N GLY A 104 -13.67 14.54 1.25
CA GLY A 104 -13.81 13.30 0.49
C GLY A 104 -14.44 12.17 1.32
N LEU A 105 -14.02 12.02 2.57
CA LEU A 105 -14.63 11.04 3.50
C LEU A 105 -16.09 11.37 3.82
N LEU A 106 -16.45 12.65 3.98
CA LEU A 106 -17.82 13.09 4.19
C LEU A 106 -18.70 12.84 2.95
N ILE A 107 -18.14 13.03 1.75
CA ILE A 107 -18.85 12.68 0.51
C ILE A 107 -19.08 11.16 0.47
N LEU A 108 -18.10 10.32 0.76
CA LEU A 108 -18.30 8.87 0.82
C LEU A 108 -19.34 8.47 1.87
N MET A 109 -19.35 9.12 3.04
CA MET A 109 -20.33 8.87 4.09
C MET A 109 -21.75 9.17 3.61
N ALA A 110 -21.94 10.23 2.82
CA ALA A 110 -23.25 10.67 2.31
C ALA A 110 -23.63 10.08 0.95
N ALA A 111 -22.70 9.41 0.26
CA ALA A 111 -22.87 8.95 -1.11
C ALA A 111 -24.04 7.97 -1.27
N ASN A 112 -24.91 8.24 -2.24
CA ASN A 112 -26.08 7.42 -2.57
C ASN A 112 -26.05 6.95 -4.03
N ASN A 113 -25.03 7.32 -4.78
CA ASN A 113 -24.84 6.94 -6.17
C ASN A 113 -23.35 6.76 -6.50
N TYR A 114 -23.09 6.06 -7.59
CA TYR A 114 -21.73 5.72 -8.01
C TYR A 114 -20.83 6.95 -8.30
N PRO A 115 -21.26 8.01 -9.01
CA PRO A 115 -20.45 9.20 -9.20
C PRO A 115 -19.96 9.85 -7.91
N GLU A 116 -20.81 9.92 -6.87
CA GLU A 116 -20.42 10.46 -5.56
C GLU A 116 -19.32 9.62 -4.91
N ILE A 117 -19.38 8.29 -5.03
CA ILE A 117 -18.33 7.38 -4.55
C ILE A 117 -17.00 7.67 -5.26
N VAL A 118 -17.01 7.77 -6.59
CA VAL A 118 -15.81 8.04 -7.38
C VAL A 118 -15.21 9.41 -7.03
N ILE A 119 -16.05 10.45 -6.91
CA ILE A 119 -15.59 11.80 -6.56
C ILE A 119 -15.01 11.84 -5.16
N GLY A 120 -15.72 11.31 -4.16
CA GLY A 120 -15.24 11.26 -2.78
C GLY A 120 -13.91 10.52 -2.67
N TYR A 121 -13.81 9.35 -3.33
CA TYR A 121 -12.58 8.57 -3.37
C TYR A 121 -11.43 9.29 -4.09
N ALA A 122 -11.70 9.95 -5.22
CA ALA A 122 -10.70 10.73 -5.94
C ALA A 122 -10.15 11.91 -5.12
N ILE A 123 -11.02 12.59 -4.36
CA ILE A 123 -10.61 13.67 -3.43
C ILE A 123 -9.66 13.10 -2.35
N ILE A 124 -10.03 11.97 -1.74
CA ILE A 124 -9.18 11.29 -0.74
C ILE A 124 -7.83 10.91 -1.38
N GLN A 125 -7.86 10.29 -2.54
CA GLN A 125 -6.66 9.87 -3.25
C GLN A 125 -5.73 11.04 -3.56
N PHE A 126 -6.27 12.16 -4.03
CA PHE A 126 -5.46 13.32 -4.35
C PHE A 126 -4.82 13.93 -3.09
N PHE A 127 -5.63 14.30 -2.11
CA PHE A 127 -5.15 15.06 -0.96
C PHE A 127 -4.36 14.21 0.02
N PHE A 128 -4.76 12.98 0.28
CA PHE A 128 -4.04 12.13 1.23
C PHE A 128 -2.73 11.59 0.65
N ASN A 129 -2.65 11.33 -0.66
CA ASN A 129 -1.37 11.05 -1.32
C ASN A 129 -0.44 12.26 -1.34
N ALA A 130 -0.99 13.48 -1.47
CA ALA A 130 -0.21 14.71 -1.33
C ALA A 130 0.40 14.84 0.07
N ALA A 131 -0.39 14.55 1.11
CA ALA A 131 0.09 14.51 2.50
C ALA A 131 1.17 13.42 2.69
N GLY A 132 0.95 12.23 2.15
CA GLY A 132 1.89 11.11 2.19
C GLY A 132 3.21 11.40 1.50
N ALA A 133 3.18 12.08 0.35
CA ALA A 133 4.37 12.51 -0.38
C ALA A 133 5.22 13.48 0.44
N ALA A 134 4.58 14.45 1.09
CA ALA A 134 5.26 15.37 1.99
C ALA A 134 5.84 14.62 3.20
N TYR A 135 5.07 13.71 3.80
CA TYR A 135 5.51 12.91 4.94
C TYR A 135 6.73 12.02 4.61
N ALA A 136 6.76 11.39 3.44
CA ALA A 136 7.89 10.54 3.03
C ALA A 136 9.23 11.27 3.05
N GLY A 137 9.24 12.60 2.81
CA GLY A 137 10.42 13.42 2.89
C GLY A 137 10.81 13.88 4.32
N ILE A 138 9.90 13.77 5.30
CA ILE A 138 10.19 14.28 6.67
C ILE A 138 11.27 13.42 7.35
N ILE A 139 11.18 12.09 7.27
CA ILE A 139 12.13 11.21 7.98
C ILE A 139 13.58 11.49 7.59
N PRO A 140 13.94 11.46 6.28
CA PRO A 140 15.31 11.79 5.88
C PRO A 140 15.70 13.25 6.16
N ASP A 141 14.73 14.17 6.28
CA ASP A 141 15.02 15.59 6.56
C ASP A 141 15.32 15.86 8.04
N VAL A 142 14.71 15.11 8.98
CA VAL A 142 14.79 15.42 10.42
C VAL A 142 15.47 14.35 11.27
N VAL A 143 15.47 13.09 10.84
CA VAL A 143 16.05 11.98 11.62
C VAL A 143 17.54 11.85 11.32
N PRO A 144 18.42 11.80 12.35
CA PRO A 144 19.85 11.56 12.16
C PRO A 144 20.11 10.24 11.40
N ALA A 145 21.12 10.24 10.52
CA ALA A 145 21.41 9.08 9.66
C ALA A 145 21.64 7.78 10.46
N GLN A 146 22.21 7.89 11.67
CA GLN A 146 22.46 6.74 12.57
C GLN A 146 21.16 6.14 13.14
N GLN A 147 20.04 6.88 13.10
CA GLN A 147 18.75 6.48 13.67
C GLN A 147 17.69 6.15 12.61
N VAL A 148 18.01 6.24 11.32
CA VAL A 148 17.05 5.93 10.22
C VAL A 148 16.55 4.49 10.32
N GLY A 149 17.41 3.53 10.65
CA GLY A 149 17.01 2.14 10.86
C GLY A 149 16.00 1.98 12.01
N LYS A 150 16.22 2.72 13.12
CA LYS A 150 15.27 2.76 14.24
C LYS A 150 13.93 3.38 13.82
N ALA A 151 13.94 4.51 13.10
CA ALA A 151 12.74 5.14 12.57
C ALA A 151 11.94 4.19 11.66
N SER A 152 12.63 3.43 10.79
CA SER A 152 12.01 2.42 9.93
C SER A 152 11.31 1.31 10.72
N GLY A 153 11.88 0.88 11.86
CA GLY A 153 11.25 -0.08 12.76
C GLY A 153 9.94 0.44 13.36
N PHE A 154 9.92 1.70 13.81
CA PHE A 154 8.70 2.35 14.28
C PHE A 154 7.65 2.49 13.18
N LEU A 155 8.06 2.84 11.95
CA LEU A 155 7.17 2.90 10.79
C LEU A 155 6.53 1.54 10.50
N ALA A 156 7.32 0.46 10.47
CA ALA A 156 6.83 -0.88 10.22
C ALA A 156 5.79 -1.31 11.29
N THR A 157 6.06 -1.01 12.57
CA THR A 157 5.13 -1.28 13.65
C THR A 157 3.82 -0.48 13.48
N MET A 158 3.92 0.81 13.18
CA MET A 158 2.74 1.67 12.96
C MET A 158 1.95 1.28 11.73
N THR A 159 2.60 0.77 10.68
CA THR A 159 1.92 0.18 9.50
C THR A 159 0.98 -0.94 9.94
N GLN A 160 1.50 -1.92 10.65
CA GLN A 160 0.73 -3.10 11.02
C GLN A 160 -0.38 -2.79 12.03
N LEU A 161 -0.09 -1.94 13.02
CA LEU A 161 -1.10 -1.47 13.97
C LEU A 161 -2.19 -0.65 13.27
N GLY A 162 -1.83 0.17 12.29
CA GLY A 162 -2.77 0.95 11.48
C GLY A 162 -3.69 0.03 10.68
N ILE A 163 -3.14 -0.94 9.94
CA ILE A 163 -3.92 -1.90 9.15
C ILE A 163 -4.88 -2.68 10.06
N GLY A 164 -4.36 -3.29 11.13
CA GLY A 164 -5.17 -4.09 12.05
C GLY A 164 -6.25 -3.26 12.74
N GLY A 165 -5.91 -2.04 13.20
CA GLY A 165 -6.87 -1.11 13.79
C GLY A 165 -7.95 -0.66 12.82
N GLY A 166 -7.57 -0.36 11.57
CA GLY A 166 -8.51 0.04 10.51
C GLY A 166 -9.50 -1.06 10.16
N LEU A 167 -9.02 -2.27 9.89
CA LEU A 167 -9.87 -3.44 9.62
C LEU A 167 -10.75 -3.79 10.83
N GLY A 168 -10.20 -3.76 12.06
CA GLY A 168 -10.97 -4.02 13.27
C GLY A 168 -12.12 -3.04 13.47
N VAL A 169 -11.88 -1.73 13.25
CA VAL A 169 -12.96 -0.71 13.36
C VAL A 169 -13.97 -0.85 12.22
N THR A 170 -13.52 -1.14 10.99
CA THR A 170 -14.42 -1.36 9.85
C THR A 170 -15.33 -2.57 10.09
N GLY A 171 -14.79 -3.68 10.59
CA GLY A 171 -15.58 -4.87 10.93
C GLY A 171 -16.58 -4.64 12.08
N LEU A 172 -16.20 -3.82 13.09
CA LEU A 172 -17.09 -3.46 14.20
C LEU A 172 -18.21 -2.51 13.76
N LEU A 173 -17.93 -1.60 12.84
CA LEU A 173 -18.89 -0.62 12.32
C LEU A 173 -19.48 -1.05 10.97
N ALA A 174 -19.46 -2.36 10.65
CA ALA A 174 -20.02 -2.89 9.41
C ALA A 174 -21.40 -2.27 9.11
N HIS A 175 -21.59 -1.78 7.88
CA HIS A 175 -22.79 -1.05 7.42
C HIS A 175 -23.02 0.32 8.06
N ASN A 176 -22.23 0.76 9.05
CA ASN A 176 -22.35 2.10 9.58
C ASN A 176 -21.37 3.05 8.90
N ARG A 177 -21.89 3.92 8.06
CA ARG A 177 -21.10 4.93 7.34
C ARG A 177 -20.35 5.90 8.27
N ALA A 178 -20.61 5.88 9.59
CA ALA A 178 -19.81 6.59 10.57
C ALA A 178 -18.34 6.14 10.60
N VAL A 179 -17.99 4.99 10.01
CA VAL A 179 -16.60 4.55 9.83
C VAL A 179 -15.74 5.61 9.13
N TYR A 180 -16.30 6.36 8.18
CA TYR A 180 -15.59 7.45 7.49
C TYR A 180 -15.26 8.61 8.42
N LEU A 181 -16.13 8.92 9.41
CA LEU A 181 -15.82 9.92 10.44
C LEU A 181 -14.68 9.45 11.36
N VAL A 182 -14.68 8.17 11.73
CA VAL A 182 -13.60 7.60 12.55
C VAL A 182 -12.28 7.66 11.78
N MET A 183 -12.28 7.31 10.49
CA MET A 183 -11.10 7.41 9.64
C MET A 183 -10.56 8.85 9.56
N GLY A 184 -11.44 9.82 9.34
CA GLY A 184 -11.08 11.24 9.32
C GLY A 184 -10.54 11.73 10.65
N ALA A 185 -11.16 11.33 11.77
CA ALA A 185 -10.70 11.66 13.11
C ALA A 185 -9.34 11.05 13.42
N VAL A 186 -9.12 9.78 13.10
CA VAL A 186 -7.82 9.10 13.29
C VAL A 186 -6.74 9.76 12.45
N ALA A 187 -7.01 10.06 11.17
CA ALA A 187 -6.07 10.75 10.30
C ALA A 187 -5.68 12.15 10.86
N ALA A 188 -6.67 12.91 11.35
CA ALA A 188 -6.43 14.23 11.94
C ALA A 188 -5.69 14.15 13.28
N LEU A 189 -6.07 13.21 14.16
CA LEU A 189 -5.45 13.04 15.47
C LEU A 189 -3.99 12.57 15.37
N THR A 190 -3.69 11.66 14.46
CA THR A 190 -2.32 11.15 14.25
C THR A 190 -1.40 12.17 13.57
N LEU A 191 -1.97 13.16 12.88
CA LEU A 191 -1.23 14.29 12.33
C LEU A 191 -0.60 15.15 13.41
N ILE A 192 -1.28 15.37 14.54
CA ILE A 192 -0.84 16.27 15.62
C ILE A 192 0.55 15.91 16.18
N PRO A 193 0.75 14.67 16.70
CA PRO A 193 2.05 14.27 17.22
C PRO A 193 3.14 14.27 16.13
N THR A 194 2.78 13.95 14.87
CA THR A 194 3.74 13.94 13.77
C THR A 194 4.23 15.35 13.44
N VAL A 195 3.32 16.33 13.34
CA VAL A 195 3.69 17.76 13.14
C VAL A 195 4.55 18.29 14.28
N TRP A 196 4.24 17.89 15.52
CA TRP A 196 5.05 18.25 16.69
C TRP A 196 6.45 17.63 16.61
N ALA A 197 6.59 16.36 16.27
CA ALA A 197 7.89 15.68 16.16
C ALA A 197 8.73 16.22 14.99
N ALA A 198 8.07 16.64 13.91
CA ALA A 198 8.71 17.21 12.72
C ALA A 198 9.05 18.72 12.86
N ARG A 199 8.89 19.33 14.04
CA ARG A 199 9.10 20.79 14.23
C ARG A 199 10.50 21.29 13.86
N THR A 200 11.49 20.41 13.87
CA THR A 200 12.88 20.72 13.50
C THR A 200 13.10 20.85 12.00
N GLU A 201 12.14 20.45 11.15
CA GLU A 201 12.25 20.54 9.69
C GLU A 201 12.54 21.95 9.19
N GLY A 202 11.95 22.97 9.80
CA GLY A 202 12.18 24.38 9.42
C GLY A 202 13.60 24.90 9.67
N LEU A 203 14.42 24.15 10.42
CA LEU A 203 15.82 24.49 10.72
C LEU A 203 16.80 23.95 9.66
N VAL A 204 16.34 23.10 8.75
CA VAL A 204 17.17 22.46 7.72
C VAL A 204 17.10 23.27 6.43
N ARG A 205 18.20 23.93 6.04
CA ARG A 205 18.35 24.55 4.72
C ARG A 205 18.98 23.55 3.76
N ILE A 206 18.32 23.29 2.65
CA ILE A 206 18.83 22.40 1.59
C ILE A 206 19.11 23.26 0.34
N GLU A 207 20.31 23.14 -0.21
CA GLU A 207 20.65 23.75 -1.49
C GLU A 207 19.84 23.07 -2.59
N ARG A 208 19.21 23.89 -3.45
CA ARG A 208 18.37 23.39 -4.55
C ARG A 208 19.28 22.88 -5.66
N PRO A 209 19.09 21.64 -6.14
CA PRO A 209 19.76 21.21 -7.35
C PRO A 209 19.29 22.07 -8.54
N PRO A 210 20.15 22.37 -9.51
CA PRO A 210 19.76 23.13 -10.70
C PRO A 210 18.63 22.39 -11.44
N PRO A 211 17.71 23.13 -12.08
CA PRO A 211 16.65 22.54 -12.89
C PRO A 211 17.26 21.76 -14.06
N ARG A 212 16.81 20.51 -14.26
CA ARG A 212 17.21 19.67 -15.38
C ARG A 212 16.03 19.50 -16.35
N PRO A 213 16.29 19.29 -17.64
CA PRO A 213 15.27 18.95 -18.62
C PRO A 213 14.48 17.70 -18.17
N LEU A 214 13.16 17.68 -18.40
CA LEU A 214 12.30 16.57 -18.00
C LEU A 214 12.75 15.23 -18.62
N SER A 215 13.19 15.26 -19.88
CA SER A 215 13.67 14.09 -20.61
C SER A 215 14.90 13.45 -19.96
N GLU A 216 15.86 14.26 -19.49
CA GLU A 216 17.03 13.79 -18.77
C GLU A 216 16.64 13.23 -17.40
N SER A 217 15.69 13.89 -16.72
CA SER A 217 15.19 13.44 -15.43
C SER A 217 14.48 12.10 -15.53
N ILE A 218 13.66 11.88 -16.56
CA ILE A 218 12.99 10.59 -16.82
C ILE A 218 14.03 9.51 -17.18
N ARG A 219 14.98 9.82 -18.06
CA ARG A 219 16.04 8.87 -18.45
C ARG A 219 16.89 8.45 -17.24
N GLU A 220 17.27 9.42 -16.41
CA GLU A 220 18.03 9.13 -15.17
C GLU A 220 17.19 8.34 -14.16
N PHE A 221 15.88 8.60 -14.08
CA PHE A 221 14.95 7.88 -13.21
C PHE A 221 14.80 6.41 -13.63
N LEU A 222 14.69 6.13 -14.93
CA LEU A 222 14.52 4.77 -15.46
C LEU A 222 15.84 3.99 -15.62
N ARG A 223 16.98 4.66 -15.48
CA ARG A 223 18.31 4.04 -15.64
C ARG A 223 18.50 2.77 -14.79
N PRO A 224 18.06 2.70 -13.50
CA PRO A 224 18.23 1.50 -12.68
C PRO A 224 17.52 0.26 -13.22
N LEU A 225 16.51 0.41 -14.09
CA LEU A 225 15.84 -0.72 -14.77
C LEU A 225 16.73 -1.42 -15.81
N HIS A 226 17.85 -0.82 -16.19
CA HIS A 226 18.83 -1.39 -17.12
C HIS A 226 20.07 -1.89 -16.38
N GLU A 227 20.14 -1.73 -15.07
CA GLU A 227 21.30 -2.05 -14.24
C GLU A 227 21.07 -3.32 -13.40
N GLY A 228 21.42 -4.49 -13.96
CA GLY A 228 21.69 -5.73 -13.23
C GLY A 228 20.54 -6.25 -12.35
N ASP A 229 20.88 -6.56 -11.12
CA ASP A 229 20.00 -7.27 -10.18
C ASP A 229 18.84 -6.41 -9.65
N PHE A 230 19.03 -5.09 -9.55
CA PHE A 230 17.97 -4.18 -9.09
C PHE A 230 16.76 -4.17 -10.05
N ALA A 231 17.02 -4.25 -11.37
CA ALA A 231 15.94 -4.37 -12.35
C ALA A 231 15.09 -5.63 -12.11
N TRP A 232 15.74 -6.76 -11.80
CA TRP A 232 15.03 -7.99 -11.45
C TRP A 232 14.24 -7.86 -10.14
N VAL A 233 14.77 -7.15 -9.14
CA VAL A 233 14.05 -6.89 -7.89
C VAL A 233 12.79 -6.06 -8.14
N VAL A 234 12.88 -4.98 -8.93
CA VAL A 234 11.72 -4.16 -9.30
C VAL A 234 10.70 -4.99 -10.08
N PHE A 235 11.14 -5.81 -11.03
CA PHE A 235 10.24 -6.64 -11.83
C PHE A 235 9.57 -7.75 -11.00
N THR A 236 10.31 -8.45 -10.15
CA THR A 236 9.74 -9.48 -9.27
C THR A 236 8.75 -8.88 -8.28
N ARG A 237 9.05 -7.70 -7.72
CA ARG A 237 8.10 -6.95 -6.90
C ARG A 237 6.83 -6.58 -7.67
N LEU A 238 6.97 -6.08 -8.90
CA LEU A 238 5.83 -5.76 -9.76
C LEU A 238 4.93 -6.98 -9.95
N MET A 239 5.51 -8.15 -10.22
CA MET A 239 4.76 -9.40 -10.38
C MET A 239 4.06 -9.83 -9.07
N VAL A 240 4.79 -9.89 -7.96
CA VAL A 240 4.17 -10.27 -6.67
C VAL A 240 3.09 -9.30 -6.24
N SER A 241 3.34 -8.00 -6.36
CA SER A 241 2.35 -6.96 -6.06
C SER A 241 1.12 -7.06 -6.97
N SER A 242 1.29 -7.44 -8.23
CA SER A 242 0.19 -7.71 -9.16
C SER A 242 -0.70 -8.85 -8.66
N GLY A 243 -0.10 -9.96 -8.26
CA GLY A 243 -0.84 -11.10 -7.73
C GLY A 243 -1.61 -10.76 -6.45
N ILE A 244 -0.97 -10.05 -5.52
CA ILE A 244 -1.60 -9.57 -4.28
C ILE A 244 -2.78 -8.64 -4.60
N THR A 245 -2.58 -7.65 -5.47
CA THR A 245 -3.61 -6.67 -5.84
C THR A 245 -4.84 -7.35 -6.45
N VAL A 246 -4.65 -8.28 -7.38
CA VAL A 246 -5.76 -9.00 -8.01
C VAL A 246 -6.60 -9.74 -6.97
N VAL A 247 -5.97 -10.44 -6.04
CA VAL A 247 -6.71 -11.17 -4.99
C VAL A 247 -7.47 -10.19 -4.09
N LEU A 248 -6.79 -9.20 -3.53
CA LEU A 248 -7.37 -8.35 -2.49
C LEU A 248 -8.48 -7.43 -3.01
N TYR A 249 -8.37 -6.94 -4.25
CA TYR A 249 -9.30 -5.93 -4.76
C TYR A 249 -10.63 -6.49 -5.29
N PHE A 250 -10.75 -7.81 -5.39
CA PHE A 250 -12.02 -8.46 -5.76
C PHE A 250 -12.52 -9.45 -4.70
N LEU A 251 -11.94 -9.41 -3.51
CA LEU A 251 -12.18 -10.40 -2.47
C LEU A 251 -13.60 -10.31 -1.88
N VAL A 252 -14.13 -9.09 -1.69
CA VAL A 252 -15.49 -8.88 -1.18
C VAL A 252 -16.50 -9.52 -2.12
N ASN A 253 -16.42 -9.20 -3.41
CA ASN A 253 -17.33 -9.74 -4.42
C ASN A 253 -17.14 -11.24 -4.61
N PHE A 254 -15.89 -11.72 -4.60
CA PHE A 254 -15.62 -13.16 -4.65
C PHE A 254 -16.26 -13.90 -3.47
N PHE A 255 -16.14 -13.41 -2.25
CA PHE A 255 -16.77 -14.03 -1.10
C PHE A 255 -18.30 -13.93 -1.18
N GLY A 256 -18.84 -12.79 -1.59
CA GLY A 256 -20.28 -12.61 -1.74
C GLY A 256 -20.91 -13.50 -2.83
N ASP A 257 -20.26 -13.57 -3.99
CA ASP A 257 -20.82 -14.27 -5.15
C ASP A 257 -20.57 -15.80 -5.11
N VAL A 258 -19.43 -16.21 -4.52
CA VAL A 258 -18.93 -17.60 -4.65
C VAL A 258 -19.05 -18.37 -3.35
N VAL A 259 -18.78 -17.73 -2.20
CA VAL A 259 -18.57 -18.40 -0.91
C VAL A 259 -19.82 -18.37 -0.04
N LEU A 260 -20.36 -17.16 0.14
CA LEU A 260 -21.39 -16.87 1.12
C LEU A 260 -22.80 -17.11 0.59
N SER A 261 -23.75 -17.25 1.52
CA SER A 261 -25.17 -17.25 1.20
C SER A 261 -25.66 -15.81 1.01
N PRO A 262 -26.77 -15.59 0.25
CA PRO A 262 -27.25 -14.24 -0.08
C PRO A 262 -27.55 -13.31 1.10
N ASN A 263 -27.72 -13.86 2.30
CA ASN A 263 -28.02 -13.11 3.52
C ASN A 263 -26.77 -12.85 4.40
N GLU A 264 -25.60 -13.30 3.99
CA GLU A 264 -24.36 -13.15 4.73
C GLU A 264 -23.62 -11.88 4.28
N ASP A 265 -23.00 -11.19 5.23
CA ASP A 265 -22.28 -9.95 5.00
C ASP A 265 -20.88 -10.21 4.46
N ALA A 266 -20.72 -10.08 3.15
CA ALA A 266 -19.45 -10.29 2.46
C ALA A 266 -18.36 -9.29 2.89
N ALA A 267 -18.72 -8.04 3.17
CA ALA A 267 -17.78 -7.02 3.60
C ALA A 267 -17.21 -7.36 4.98
N LYS A 268 -18.09 -7.67 5.94
CA LYS A 268 -17.68 -8.08 7.30
C LYS A 268 -16.89 -9.40 7.28
N PHE A 269 -17.28 -10.35 6.45
CA PHE A 269 -16.55 -11.61 6.30
C PHE A 269 -15.14 -11.35 5.76
N THR A 270 -15.01 -10.47 4.77
CA THR A 270 -13.72 -10.09 4.18
C THR A 270 -12.85 -9.34 5.19
N ASP A 271 -13.41 -8.40 5.96
CA ASP A 271 -12.68 -7.71 7.04
C ASP A 271 -12.09 -8.70 8.04
N ASN A 272 -12.90 -9.66 8.51
CA ASN A 272 -12.44 -10.68 9.46
C ASN A 272 -11.35 -11.57 8.85
N TRP A 273 -11.49 -11.95 7.58
CA TRP A 273 -10.48 -12.74 6.88
C TRP A 273 -9.17 -11.96 6.72
N LEU A 274 -9.23 -10.69 6.32
CA LEU A 274 -8.08 -9.80 6.21
C LEU A 274 -7.43 -9.56 7.58
N LEU A 275 -8.21 -9.44 8.64
CA LEU A 275 -7.69 -9.32 10.01
C LEU A 275 -6.87 -10.56 10.39
N VAL A 276 -7.36 -11.77 10.08
CA VAL A 276 -6.60 -13.01 10.29
C VAL A 276 -5.31 -13.01 9.48
N VAL A 277 -5.35 -12.57 8.23
CA VAL A 277 -4.14 -12.41 7.39
C VAL A 277 -3.13 -11.49 8.06
N VAL A 278 -3.56 -10.31 8.51
CA VAL A 278 -2.67 -9.30 9.13
C VAL A 278 -2.10 -9.80 10.45
N VAL A 279 -2.95 -10.36 11.34
CA VAL A 279 -2.52 -10.90 12.63
C VAL A 279 -1.49 -12.01 12.44
N THR A 280 -1.71 -12.88 11.45
CA THR A 280 -0.76 -13.94 11.10
C THR A 280 0.52 -13.37 10.50
N ALA A 281 0.42 -12.36 9.64
CA ALA A 281 1.58 -11.75 8.99
C ALA A 281 2.55 -11.08 9.97
N LEU A 282 2.08 -10.59 11.12
CA LEU A 282 2.90 -9.90 12.12
C LEU A 282 4.09 -10.74 12.60
N PRO A 283 3.89 -11.93 13.19
CA PRO A 283 5.02 -12.74 13.68
C PRO A 283 5.90 -13.23 12.53
N PHE A 284 5.35 -13.62 11.39
CA PHE A 284 6.13 -14.08 10.25
C PHE A 284 6.91 -12.96 9.58
N GLY A 285 6.41 -11.73 9.59
CA GLY A 285 7.15 -10.54 9.16
C GLY A 285 8.34 -10.25 10.08
N PHE A 286 8.09 -10.25 11.39
CA PHE A 286 9.12 -9.94 12.39
C PHE A 286 10.22 -11.02 12.47
N PHE A 287 9.83 -12.26 12.69
CA PHE A 287 10.81 -13.36 12.78
C PHE A 287 11.40 -13.76 11.44
N GLY A 288 10.61 -13.66 10.35
CA GLY A 288 11.08 -13.92 8.98
C GLY A 288 12.24 -13.02 8.58
N GLY A 289 12.15 -11.72 8.88
CA GLY A 289 13.25 -10.77 8.66
C GLY A 289 14.51 -11.16 9.43
N GLN A 290 14.38 -11.42 10.74
CA GLN A 290 15.54 -11.78 11.58
C GLN A 290 16.19 -13.11 11.15
N ILE A 291 15.38 -14.12 10.83
CA ILE A 291 15.88 -15.42 10.36
C ILE A 291 16.57 -15.25 9.00
N SER A 292 15.95 -14.48 8.08
CA SER A 292 16.54 -14.19 6.77
C SER A 292 17.91 -13.52 6.88
N ASP A 293 18.06 -12.57 7.80
CA ASP A 293 19.33 -11.88 8.04
C ASP A 293 20.41 -12.84 8.61
N ARG A 294 20.01 -13.74 9.54
CA ARG A 294 20.92 -14.74 10.13
C ARG A 294 21.42 -15.75 9.12
N ILE A 295 20.52 -16.32 8.31
CA ILE A 295 20.89 -17.38 7.34
C ILE A 295 21.44 -16.80 6.02
N ARG A 296 21.30 -15.47 5.80
CA ARG A 296 21.70 -14.76 4.58
C ARG A 296 21.15 -15.39 3.29
N ARG A 297 19.89 -15.87 3.33
CA ARG A 297 19.19 -16.53 2.21
C ARG A 297 17.82 -15.92 1.99
N ARG A 298 17.77 -14.68 1.49
CA ARG A 298 16.53 -13.94 1.31
C ARG A 298 15.57 -14.57 0.30
N LYS A 299 16.10 -15.20 -0.75
CA LYS A 299 15.30 -15.82 -1.82
C LYS A 299 14.38 -16.93 -1.32
N ILE A 300 14.81 -17.73 -0.33
CA ILE A 300 13.98 -18.80 0.24
C ILE A 300 12.67 -18.25 0.80
N PHE A 301 12.72 -17.08 1.45
CA PHE A 301 11.52 -16.45 2.01
C PHE A 301 10.59 -15.95 0.91
N VAL A 302 11.13 -15.44 -0.20
CA VAL A 302 10.31 -15.06 -1.37
C VAL A 302 9.65 -16.30 -2.01
N TYR A 303 10.38 -17.42 -2.12
CA TYR A 303 9.83 -18.68 -2.64
C TYR A 303 8.70 -19.21 -1.75
N LEU A 304 8.91 -19.26 -0.42
CA LEU A 304 7.89 -19.70 0.53
C LEU A 304 6.68 -18.78 0.51
N ALA A 305 6.92 -17.47 0.47
CA ALA A 305 5.87 -16.46 0.43
C ALA A 305 5.00 -16.58 -0.82
N GLY A 306 5.63 -16.65 -1.99
CA GLY A 306 4.91 -16.78 -3.26
C GLY A 306 4.17 -18.11 -3.37
N ALA A 307 4.79 -19.21 -2.91
CA ALA A 307 4.16 -20.52 -2.90
C ALA A 307 2.91 -20.55 -1.99
N ALA A 308 2.98 -19.98 -0.79
CA ALA A 308 1.84 -19.93 0.14
C ALA A 308 0.67 -19.11 -0.43
N GLN A 309 0.95 -17.93 -1.00
CA GLN A 309 -0.09 -17.08 -1.58
C GLN A 309 -0.69 -17.70 -2.86
N ALA A 310 0.16 -18.26 -3.74
CA ALA A 310 -0.30 -18.94 -4.96
C ALA A 310 -1.13 -20.17 -4.60
N PHE A 311 -0.75 -20.95 -3.58
CA PHE A 311 -1.55 -22.09 -3.10
C PHE A 311 -2.96 -21.66 -2.70
N VAL A 312 -3.11 -20.59 -1.92
CA VAL A 312 -4.43 -20.08 -1.52
C VAL A 312 -5.25 -19.65 -2.74
N ALA A 313 -4.65 -18.92 -3.67
CA ALA A 313 -5.34 -18.49 -4.89
C ALA A 313 -5.77 -19.71 -5.73
N ILE A 314 -4.94 -20.75 -5.86
CA ILE A 314 -5.28 -22.00 -6.55
C ILE A 314 -6.46 -22.71 -5.87
N VAL A 315 -6.47 -22.79 -4.55
CA VAL A 315 -7.58 -23.42 -3.81
C VAL A 315 -8.89 -22.66 -4.04
N PHE A 316 -8.85 -21.32 -4.04
CA PHE A 316 -10.04 -20.52 -4.32
C PHE A 316 -10.61 -20.76 -5.73
N ILE A 317 -9.76 -20.83 -6.76
CA ILE A 317 -10.22 -21.01 -8.14
C ILE A 317 -10.58 -22.46 -8.50
N ALA A 318 -9.93 -23.45 -7.88
CA ALA A 318 -10.13 -24.85 -8.20
C ALA A 318 -11.35 -25.46 -7.49
N PHE A 319 -11.55 -25.12 -6.21
CA PHE A 319 -12.51 -25.80 -5.35
C PHE A 319 -13.70 -24.94 -4.92
N TYR A 320 -13.64 -23.61 -5.06
CA TYR A 320 -14.66 -22.70 -4.54
C TYR A 320 -15.11 -23.07 -3.12
N PRO A 321 -14.20 -23.08 -2.14
CA PRO A 321 -14.49 -23.61 -0.82
C PRO A 321 -15.63 -22.83 -0.16
N LYS A 322 -16.60 -23.55 0.42
CA LYS A 322 -17.72 -22.99 1.19
C LYS A 322 -17.58 -23.21 2.70
N SER A 323 -16.58 -23.97 3.11
CA SER A 323 -16.32 -24.21 4.53
C SER A 323 -15.62 -22.99 5.16
N VAL A 324 -16.32 -22.30 6.02
CA VAL A 324 -15.80 -21.12 6.75
C VAL A 324 -14.49 -21.44 7.49
N PRO A 325 -14.35 -22.56 8.26
CA PRO A 325 -13.08 -22.90 8.88
C PRO A 325 -11.93 -23.07 7.87
N LEU A 326 -12.19 -23.68 6.71
CA LEU A 326 -11.18 -23.84 5.67
C LEU A 326 -10.75 -22.50 5.09
N ILE A 327 -11.70 -21.58 4.85
CA ILE A 327 -11.40 -20.25 4.29
C ILE A 327 -10.53 -19.45 5.27
N PHE A 328 -10.81 -19.49 6.56
CA PHE A 328 -9.97 -18.84 7.58
C PHE A 328 -8.60 -19.52 7.73
N ALA A 329 -8.50 -20.84 7.60
CA ALA A 329 -7.22 -21.54 7.54
C ALA A 329 -6.39 -21.13 6.31
N LEU A 330 -7.04 -20.91 5.16
CA LEU A 330 -6.42 -20.33 3.98
C LEU A 330 -5.97 -18.88 4.22
N GLY A 331 -6.73 -18.11 5.02
CA GLY A 331 -6.33 -16.78 5.48
C GLY A 331 -5.03 -16.81 6.30
N VAL A 332 -4.89 -17.77 7.20
CA VAL A 332 -3.63 -17.99 7.94
C VAL A 332 -2.48 -18.32 6.97
N ALA A 333 -2.68 -19.24 6.04
CA ALA A 333 -1.66 -19.60 5.03
C ALA A 333 -1.26 -18.39 4.16
N TYR A 334 -2.23 -17.58 3.74
CA TYR A 334 -1.98 -16.34 2.99
C TYR A 334 -1.20 -15.33 3.82
N GLY A 335 -1.56 -15.17 5.11
CA GLY A 335 -0.90 -14.29 6.07
C GLY A 335 0.56 -14.66 6.33
N VAL A 336 0.87 -15.95 6.43
CA VAL A 336 2.26 -16.45 6.49
C VAL A 336 3.04 -15.96 5.26
N GLY A 337 2.51 -16.19 4.05
CA GLY A 337 3.15 -15.76 2.81
C GLY A 337 3.31 -14.24 2.74
N TYR A 338 2.26 -13.49 3.08
CA TYR A 338 2.25 -12.03 3.10
C TYR A 338 3.32 -11.46 4.05
N GLY A 339 3.38 -11.97 5.28
CA GLY A 339 4.38 -11.55 6.27
C GLY A 339 5.81 -11.86 5.84
N LEU A 340 6.08 -13.08 5.37
CA LEU A 340 7.40 -13.47 4.88
C LEU A 340 7.86 -12.61 3.69
N TYR A 341 6.97 -12.28 2.77
CA TYR A 341 7.31 -11.43 1.62
C TYR A 341 7.74 -10.04 2.06
N PHE A 342 6.89 -9.36 2.84
CA PHE A 342 7.20 -7.99 3.28
C PHE A 342 8.41 -7.90 4.20
N ALA A 343 8.74 -8.98 4.93
CA ALA A 343 9.94 -9.05 5.76
C ALA A 343 11.24 -8.90 4.95
N VAL A 344 11.28 -9.47 3.75
CA VAL A 344 12.51 -9.54 2.94
C VAL A 344 12.52 -8.62 1.72
N ASP A 345 11.35 -8.19 1.25
CA ASP A 345 11.19 -7.41 0.03
C ASP A 345 11.97 -6.08 0.05
N TRP A 346 11.83 -5.31 1.13
CA TRP A 346 12.57 -4.06 1.31
C TRP A 346 14.08 -4.28 1.45
N ALA A 347 14.47 -5.31 2.19
CA ALA A 347 15.87 -5.66 2.38
C ALA A 347 16.53 -6.11 1.08
N LEU A 348 15.79 -6.87 0.25
CA LEU A 348 16.24 -7.30 -1.08
C LEU A 348 16.49 -6.10 -1.99
N ALA A 349 15.59 -5.09 -1.95
CA ALA A 349 15.80 -3.85 -2.69
C ALA A 349 17.06 -3.10 -2.22
N CYS A 350 17.24 -2.95 -0.91
CA CYS A 350 18.39 -2.25 -0.35
C CYS A 350 19.72 -2.94 -0.68
N ASP A 351 19.75 -4.29 -0.70
CA ASP A 351 20.96 -5.07 -1.02
C ASP A 351 21.37 -4.94 -2.49
N THR A 352 20.43 -4.64 -3.38
CA THR A 352 20.65 -4.59 -4.83
C THR A 352 20.70 -3.18 -5.41
N LEU A 353 20.61 -2.12 -4.58
CA LEU A 353 20.69 -0.74 -5.04
C LEU A 353 21.97 -0.48 -5.85
N PRO A 354 21.87 0.04 -7.09
CA PRO A 354 23.01 0.34 -7.94
C PRO A 354 23.93 1.42 -7.35
N ASP A 355 23.34 2.45 -6.74
CA ASP A 355 24.06 3.55 -6.11
C ASP A 355 23.45 3.86 -4.74
N LYS A 356 24.10 3.44 -3.67
CA LYS A 356 23.68 3.71 -2.30
C LYS A 356 23.60 5.21 -1.95
N THR A 357 24.24 6.07 -2.74
CA THR A 357 24.24 7.52 -2.53
C THR A 357 23.00 8.17 -3.15
N LYS A 358 22.31 7.52 -4.08
CA LYS A 358 21.08 7.97 -4.77
C LYS A 358 19.87 7.10 -4.45
N SER A 359 19.90 6.42 -3.33
CA SER A 359 18.89 5.43 -2.91
C SER A 359 17.45 5.92 -2.96
N ALA A 360 17.18 7.20 -2.65
CA ALA A 360 15.82 7.73 -2.62
C ALA A 360 15.13 7.68 -4.00
N LYS A 361 15.87 7.94 -5.09
CA LYS A 361 15.35 7.87 -6.46
C LYS A 361 15.03 6.42 -6.85
N ASP A 362 15.96 5.51 -6.56
CA ASP A 362 15.83 4.10 -6.93
C ASP A 362 14.71 3.43 -6.11
N MET A 363 14.56 3.79 -4.84
CA MET A 363 13.44 3.37 -4.01
C MET A 363 12.09 3.95 -4.47
N GLY A 364 12.09 5.13 -5.12
CA GLY A 364 10.90 5.66 -5.81
C GLY A 364 10.43 4.74 -6.95
N LEU A 365 11.38 4.24 -7.76
CA LEU A 365 11.09 3.28 -8.82
C LEU A 365 10.59 1.93 -8.25
N PHE A 366 11.19 1.48 -7.17
CA PHE A 366 10.75 0.31 -6.42
C PHE A 366 9.31 0.48 -5.85
N HIS A 367 8.93 1.70 -5.46
CA HIS A 367 7.57 2.00 -5.01
C HIS A 367 6.55 1.95 -6.16
N ILE A 368 6.93 2.40 -7.36
CA ILE A 368 6.06 2.29 -8.55
C ILE A 368 5.70 0.84 -8.85
N ALA A 369 6.61 -0.12 -8.64
CA ALA A 369 6.31 -1.54 -8.79
C ALA A 369 5.21 -2.06 -7.85
N LEU A 370 4.93 -1.36 -6.75
CA LEU A 370 3.80 -1.63 -5.88
C LEU A 370 2.52 -0.94 -6.35
N THR A 371 2.61 0.34 -6.74
CA THR A 371 1.43 1.17 -7.01
C THR A 371 0.87 1.01 -8.43
N LEU A 372 1.70 0.66 -9.39
CA LEU A 372 1.29 0.46 -10.79
C LEU A 372 0.24 -0.67 -10.95
N PRO A 373 0.40 -1.86 -10.33
CA PRO A 373 -0.65 -2.87 -10.33
C PRO A 373 -1.96 -2.38 -9.72
N GLN A 374 -1.89 -1.64 -8.62
CA GLN A 374 -3.06 -1.09 -7.94
C GLN A 374 -3.85 -0.09 -8.80
N ALA A 375 -3.17 0.60 -9.72
CA ALA A 375 -3.81 1.50 -10.66
C ALA A 375 -4.45 0.77 -11.87
N LEU A 376 -3.75 -0.22 -12.43
CA LEU A 376 -4.14 -0.82 -13.69
C LEU A 376 -5.00 -2.08 -13.54
N LEU A 377 -4.63 -3.00 -12.64
CA LEU A 377 -5.26 -4.31 -12.59
C LEU A 377 -6.72 -4.28 -12.16
N PRO A 378 -7.19 -3.43 -11.24
CA PRO A 378 -8.61 -3.34 -10.92
C PRO A 378 -9.45 -2.91 -12.12
N LEU A 379 -8.95 -1.97 -12.91
CA LEU A 379 -9.64 -1.44 -14.09
C LEU A 379 -9.93 -2.55 -15.13
N PHE A 380 -8.92 -3.32 -15.48
CA PHE A 380 -9.07 -4.40 -16.45
C PHE A 380 -9.70 -5.66 -15.84
N GLY A 381 -9.34 -6.00 -14.61
CA GLY A 381 -9.83 -7.18 -13.92
C GLY A 381 -11.32 -7.13 -13.65
N GLY A 382 -11.84 -5.99 -13.20
CA GLY A 382 -13.26 -5.80 -12.93
C GLY A 382 -14.12 -5.98 -14.18
N ALA A 383 -13.75 -5.29 -15.28
CA ALA A 383 -14.45 -5.42 -16.55
C ALA A 383 -14.41 -6.87 -17.09
N LEU A 384 -13.28 -7.55 -16.94
CA LEU A 384 -13.13 -8.95 -17.38
C LEU A 384 -13.98 -9.91 -16.54
N ILE A 385 -14.07 -9.68 -15.20
CA ILE A 385 -14.92 -10.51 -14.33
C ILE A 385 -16.38 -10.39 -14.76
N ASP A 386 -16.90 -9.19 -14.88
CA ASP A 386 -18.31 -8.96 -15.22
C ASP A 386 -18.63 -9.49 -16.62
N TYR A 387 -17.74 -9.26 -17.59
CA TYR A 387 -17.93 -9.76 -18.96
C TYR A 387 -18.01 -11.29 -19.02
N LEU A 388 -17.06 -11.98 -18.38
CA LEU A 388 -17.00 -13.44 -18.40
C LEU A 388 -18.12 -14.07 -17.57
N ASN A 389 -18.48 -13.50 -16.44
CA ASN A 389 -19.59 -13.97 -15.60
C ASN A 389 -20.93 -13.88 -16.34
N LYS A 390 -21.10 -12.85 -17.19
CA LYS A 390 -22.31 -12.64 -17.97
C LYS A 390 -22.39 -13.51 -19.24
N HIS A 391 -21.27 -13.70 -19.96
CA HIS A 391 -21.28 -14.26 -21.32
C HIS A 391 -20.74 -15.68 -21.41
N VAL A 392 -20.00 -16.17 -20.40
CA VAL A 392 -19.38 -17.49 -20.44
C VAL A 392 -20.02 -18.44 -19.44
N ALA A 393 -19.88 -18.18 -18.16
CA ALA A 393 -20.51 -18.95 -17.08
C ALA A 393 -20.45 -18.19 -15.76
N ALA A 394 -21.35 -18.51 -14.84
CA ALA A 394 -21.33 -17.96 -13.49
C ALA A 394 -19.94 -18.19 -12.85
N ASN A 395 -19.38 -17.12 -12.29
CA ASN A 395 -18.06 -17.09 -11.62
C ASN A 395 -16.84 -17.41 -12.52
N ALA A 396 -17.01 -17.51 -13.85
CA ALA A 396 -15.90 -17.74 -14.79
C ALA A 396 -14.87 -16.59 -14.73
N GLY A 397 -15.32 -15.37 -14.55
CA GLY A 397 -14.48 -14.20 -14.44
C GLY A 397 -13.50 -14.27 -13.26
N TYR A 398 -13.97 -14.71 -12.08
CA TYR A 398 -13.09 -14.89 -10.91
C TYR A 398 -12.03 -15.97 -11.18
N ARG A 399 -12.38 -17.08 -11.86
CA ARG A 399 -11.39 -18.10 -12.24
C ARG A 399 -10.29 -17.52 -13.10
N VAL A 400 -10.63 -16.76 -14.14
CA VAL A 400 -9.65 -16.19 -15.07
C VAL A 400 -8.78 -15.14 -14.37
N VAL A 401 -9.39 -14.21 -13.64
CA VAL A 401 -8.67 -13.12 -12.99
C VAL A 401 -7.78 -13.63 -11.85
N PHE A 402 -8.25 -14.55 -11.02
CA PHE A 402 -7.42 -15.16 -9.96
C PHE A 402 -6.36 -16.12 -10.53
N SER A 403 -6.59 -16.73 -11.69
CA SER A 403 -5.53 -17.47 -12.39
C SER A 403 -4.41 -16.55 -12.86
N SER A 404 -4.72 -15.33 -13.27
CA SER A 404 -3.68 -14.32 -13.53
C SER A 404 -2.88 -13.97 -12.27
N ALA A 405 -3.53 -13.92 -11.11
CA ALA A 405 -2.82 -13.72 -9.83
C ALA A 405 -1.83 -14.86 -9.54
N VAL A 406 -2.24 -16.12 -9.77
CA VAL A 406 -1.35 -17.28 -9.64
C VAL A 406 -0.16 -17.17 -10.59
N LEU A 407 -0.40 -16.79 -11.85
CA LEU A 407 0.67 -16.56 -12.83
C LEU A 407 1.64 -15.46 -12.38
N PHE A 408 1.12 -14.34 -11.91
CA PHE A 408 1.94 -13.22 -11.40
C PHE A 408 2.78 -13.63 -10.18
N LEU A 409 2.16 -14.31 -9.20
CA LEU A 409 2.87 -14.83 -8.02
C LEU A 409 3.94 -15.84 -8.42
N PHE A 410 3.64 -16.75 -9.35
CA PHE A 410 4.58 -17.73 -9.86
C PHE A 410 5.77 -17.05 -10.56
N LEU A 411 5.50 -16.11 -11.49
CA LEU A 411 6.55 -15.39 -12.21
C LEU A 411 7.42 -14.57 -11.23
N GLY A 412 6.79 -13.83 -10.30
CA GLY A 412 7.51 -13.06 -9.28
C GLY A 412 8.39 -13.94 -8.41
N THR A 413 7.92 -15.14 -8.06
CA THR A 413 8.65 -16.10 -7.25
C THR A 413 9.82 -16.74 -8.02
N VAL A 414 9.58 -17.25 -9.22
CA VAL A 414 10.60 -17.96 -10.00
C VAL A 414 11.71 -17.01 -10.46
N LEU A 415 11.33 -15.80 -10.89
CA LEU A 415 12.28 -14.81 -11.42
C LEU A 415 13.22 -14.22 -10.37
N VAL A 416 12.93 -14.37 -9.08
CA VAL A 416 13.90 -14.07 -8.00
C VAL A 416 15.22 -14.84 -8.18
N SER A 417 15.18 -16.01 -8.82
CA SER A 417 16.39 -16.78 -9.15
C SER A 417 17.39 -16.01 -10.02
N ARG A 418 16.91 -15.03 -10.81
CA ARG A 418 17.74 -14.21 -11.71
C ARG A 418 18.59 -13.17 -10.97
N ILE A 419 18.25 -12.83 -9.74
CA ILE A 419 19.03 -11.93 -8.89
C ILE A 419 20.29 -12.68 -8.45
N LYS A 420 21.49 -12.24 -8.89
CA LYS A 420 22.75 -12.97 -8.65
C LYS A 420 23.49 -12.49 -7.40
N SER A 421 23.36 -11.22 -7.04
CA SER A 421 24.08 -10.58 -5.93
C SER A 421 23.58 -11.03 -4.54
N VAL A 422 22.38 -11.62 -4.45
CA VAL A 422 21.78 -12.06 -3.20
C VAL A 422 21.51 -13.57 -3.24
N ARG A 423 21.68 -14.24 -2.10
CA ARG A 423 21.44 -15.68 -1.94
C ARG A 423 20.10 -15.99 -1.27
#